data_e35e71c225fd994d58c3cd2b56da8ab1
#
_entry.id   e35e71c225fd994d58c3cd2b56da8ab1
#
_cell.length_a   1.000
_cell.length_b   1.000
_cell.length_c   1.000
_cell.angle_alpha   90.00
_cell.angle_beta   90.00
_cell.angle_gamma   90.00
#
_symmetry.space_group_name_H-M   'P 1'
#
loop_
_entity.id
_entity.type
_entity.pdbx_description
1 polymer ?
#
loop_
_entity_poly.entity_id
_entity_poly.type
_entity_poly.pdbx_seq_one_letter_code
_entity_poly.pdbx_strand_id
1 'polypeptide(L)'
;AEGMGFPCVMTGDHHVRALDRVAEAYELVASSDLLGGGPDDDDVVVCVQGDEPMMRPDMVDAVVAPLLADTGIPATVLAMHIVDEDLWRNPDTVKLISNQAGEVLYTSRAPIPHGREGFSEDLMARRIYGIFAFRWRHLRAFTEHAETRLELEESCDSNRILDMEFRQVIAPYPHLASFAVDSPEDVVLVEQHMVDDPVWGCY
;
A
#
# COMPACT_ATOMS: atom_id res chain seq x y z
N ALA A 1 -9.02 -17.56 7.49
CA ALA A 1 -7.70 -17.49 8.13
C ALA A 1 -7.57 -18.56 9.22
N GLU A 2 -8.39 -18.55 10.30
CA GLU A 2 -8.28 -19.51 11.41
C GLU A 2 -8.39 -20.99 10.95
N GLY A 3 -9.32 -21.31 10.04
CA GLY A 3 -9.47 -22.66 9.49
C GLY A 3 -8.26 -23.15 8.68
N MET A 4 -7.34 -22.26 8.33
CA MET A 4 -6.08 -22.55 7.63
C MET A 4 -4.86 -22.49 8.57
N GLY A 5 -5.09 -22.29 9.88
CA GLY A 5 -4.03 -22.26 10.90
C GLY A 5 -3.24 -20.94 10.98
N PHE A 6 -3.71 -19.87 10.31
CA PHE A 6 -3.09 -18.55 10.44
C PHE A 6 -3.64 -17.80 11.65
N PRO A 7 -2.79 -17.08 12.39
CA PRO A 7 -3.23 -16.19 13.46
C PRO A 7 -4.24 -15.16 12.93
N CYS A 8 -5.31 -14.94 13.69
CA CYS A 8 -6.34 -13.98 13.34
C CYS A 8 -6.71 -13.18 14.60
N VAL A 9 -6.75 -11.86 14.46
CA VAL A 9 -7.23 -10.97 15.52
C VAL A 9 -8.37 -10.11 14.97
N MET A 10 -9.39 -9.91 15.80
CA MET A 10 -10.50 -9.00 15.47
C MET A 10 -10.15 -7.61 16.00
N THR A 11 -10.25 -6.62 15.12
CA THR A 11 -10.07 -5.20 15.45
C THR A 11 -11.43 -4.52 15.62
N GLY A 12 -11.45 -3.33 16.25
CA GLY A 12 -12.64 -2.53 16.40
C GLY A 12 -13.31 -2.17 15.06
N ASP A 13 -14.59 -1.88 15.10
CA ASP A 13 -15.40 -1.49 13.93
C ASP A 13 -15.38 0.03 13.67
N HIS A 14 -14.71 0.79 14.52
CA HIS A 14 -14.60 2.25 14.45
C HIS A 14 -13.54 2.74 13.44
N HIS A 15 -12.67 1.87 12.94
CA HIS A 15 -11.64 2.25 12.00
C HIS A 15 -12.20 2.54 10.61
N VAL A 16 -11.91 3.72 10.11
CA VAL A 16 -12.31 4.17 8.76
C VAL A 16 -11.25 3.80 7.71
N ARG A 17 -9.98 3.73 8.13
CA ARG A 17 -8.83 3.48 7.24
C ARG A 17 -8.17 2.14 7.52
N ALA A 18 -7.58 1.56 6.46
CA ALA A 18 -6.87 0.28 6.58
C ALA A 18 -5.64 0.37 7.49
N LEU A 19 -4.88 1.47 7.43
CA LEU A 19 -3.68 1.67 8.25
C LEU A 19 -3.99 1.74 9.75
N ASP A 20 -5.09 2.39 10.15
CA ASP A 20 -5.53 2.45 11.55
C ASP A 20 -5.87 1.05 12.07
N ARG A 21 -6.54 0.25 11.23
CA ARG A 21 -6.88 -1.14 11.54
C ARG A 21 -5.65 -2.04 11.67
N VAL A 22 -4.67 -1.85 10.79
CA VAL A 22 -3.40 -2.60 10.84
C VAL A 22 -2.61 -2.26 12.09
N ALA A 23 -2.61 -0.99 12.52
CA ALA A 23 -1.95 -0.58 13.75
C ALA A 23 -2.56 -1.26 14.99
N GLU A 24 -3.88 -1.26 15.15
CA GLU A 24 -4.54 -1.99 16.25
C GLU A 24 -4.26 -3.50 16.17
N ALA A 25 -4.32 -4.09 14.98
CA ALA A 25 -4.03 -5.51 14.82
C ALA A 25 -2.60 -5.84 15.25
N TYR A 26 -1.63 -5.00 14.89
CA TYR A 26 -0.24 -5.17 15.31
C TYR A 26 -0.09 -5.07 16.83
N GLU A 27 -0.70 -4.08 17.48
CA GLU A 27 -0.65 -3.95 18.95
C GLU A 27 -1.23 -5.18 19.68
N LEU A 28 -2.36 -5.69 19.19
CA LEU A 28 -3.00 -6.89 19.73
C LEU A 28 -2.11 -8.12 19.58
N VAL A 29 -1.51 -8.31 18.41
CA VAL A 29 -0.63 -9.46 18.12
C VAL A 29 0.68 -9.35 18.88
N ALA A 30 1.31 -8.18 18.90
CA ALA A 30 2.58 -7.97 19.58
C ALA A 30 2.46 -8.06 21.11
N SER A 31 1.30 -7.68 21.67
CA SER A 31 1.01 -7.81 23.10
C SER A 31 0.58 -9.23 23.50
N SER A 32 0.39 -10.12 22.55
CA SER A 32 0.04 -11.53 22.75
C SER A 32 1.28 -12.42 22.74
N ASP A 33 1.11 -13.69 23.17
CA ASP A 33 2.18 -14.69 23.07
C ASP A 33 2.56 -15.06 21.62
N LEU A 34 1.86 -14.55 20.63
CA LEU A 34 2.07 -14.87 19.21
C LEU A 34 3.42 -14.37 18.66
N LEU A 35 3.89 -13.21 19.13
CA LEU A 35 5.19 -12.64 18.72
C LEU A 35 6.25 -12.66 19.82
N GLY A 36 5.85 -12.88 21.09
CA GLY A 36 6.78 -13.22 22.18
C GLY A 36 7.71 -12.10 22.67
N GLY A 37 7.38 -10.80 22.50
CA GLY A 37 8.30 -9.74 22.94
C GLY A 37 7.67 -8.37 23.20
N GLY A 38 6.41 -8.19 22.86
CA GLY A 38 5.76 -6.87 22.84
C GLY A 38 6.17 -6.03 21.61
N PRO A 39 5.49 -4.90 21.37
CA PRO A 39 5.79 -4.02 20.24
C PRO A 39 7.18 -3.40 20.35
N ASP A 40 7.95 -3.46 19.25
CA ASP A 40 9.24 -2.77 19.13
C ASP A 40 9.10 -1.59 18.15
N ASP A 41 9.63 -0.45 18.51
CA ASP A 41 9.54 0.78 17.70
C ASP A 41 10.16 0.62 16.28
N ASP A 42 11.10 -0.30 16.12
CA ASP A 42 11.77 -0.57 14.85
C ASP A 42 11.16 -1.74 14.06
N ASP A 43 10.14 -2.42 14.60
CA ASP A 43 9.43 -3.45 13.86
C ASP A 43 8.86 -2.90 12.54
N VAL A 44 8.93 -3.72 11.50
CA VAL A 44 8.37 -3.40 10.20
C VAL A 44 6.96 -4.00 10.08
N VAL A 45 5.97 -3.13 10.04
CA VAL A 45 4.55 -3.50 9.89
C VAL A 45 4.15 -3.30 8.42
N VAL A 46 3.66 -4.36 7.79
CA VAL A 46 3.20 -4.31 6.40
C VAL A 46 1.67 -4.35 6.36
N CYS A 47 1.09 -3.32 5.77
CA CYS A 47 -0.32 -3.29 5.43
C CYS A 47 -0.51 -3.94 4.05
N VAL A 48 -1.25 -5.05 4.03
CA VAL A 48 -1.67 -5.75 2.82
C VAL A 48 -3.19 -5.66 2.74
N GLN A 49 -3.71 -5.02 1.70
CA GLN A 49 -5.16 -4.84 1.55
C GLN A 49 -5.80 -6.15 1.08
N GLY A 50 -6.90 -6.54 1.74
CA GLY A 50 -7.57 -7.82 1.49
C GLY A 50 -8.40 -7.86 0.19
N ASP A 51 -8.61 -6.73 -0.44
CA ASP A 51 -9.27 -6.54 -1.74
C ASP A 51 -8.31 -6.69 -2.94
N GLU A 52 -7.03 -6.99 -2.70
CA GLU A 52 -6.01 -7.20 -3.72
C GLU A 52 -5.59 -8.69 -3.82
N PRO A 53 -6.47 -9.58 -4.28
CA PRO A 53 -6.23 -11.03 -4.26
C PRO A 53 -5.11 -11.51 -5.19
N MET A 54 -4.70 -10.67 -6.16
CA MET A 54 -3.60 -10.98 -7.09
C MET A 54 -2.24 -10.49 -6.59
N MET A 55 -2.14 -10.17 -5.30
CA MET A 55 -0.89 -9.75 -4.67
C MET A 55 0.11 -10.91 -4.63
N ARG A 56 1.37 -10.60 -4.89
CA ARG A 56 2.47 -11.57 -4.92
C ARG A 56 3.41 -11.40 -3.73
N PRO A 57 4.02 -12.49 -3.24
CA PRO A 57 4.99 -12.42 -2.14
C PRO A 57 6.15 -11.44 -2.39
N ASP A 58 6.69 -11.39 -3.63
CA ASP A 58 7.78 -10.50 -4.00
C ASP A 58 7.41 -9.01 -3.94
N MET A 59 6.11 -8.67 -3.99
CA MET A 59 5.64 -7.30 -3.74
C MET A 59 5.81 -6.90 -2.27
N VAL A 60 5.58 -7.85 -1.35
CA VAL A 60 5.82 -7.63 0.09
C VAL A 60 7.32 -7.45 0.33
N ASP A 61 8.16 -8.31 -0.26
CA ASP A 61 9.61 -8.18 -0.17
C ASP A 61 10.08 -6.81 -0.70
N ALA A 62 9.50 -6.36 -1.81
CA ALA A 62 9.85 -5.07 -2.44
C ALA A 62 9.57 -3.87 -1.53
N VAL A 63 8.45 -3.83 -0.79
CA VAL A 63 8.14 -2.70 0.11
C VAL A 63 8.93 -2.76 1.41
N VAL A 64 9.36 -3.94 1.84
CA VAL A 64 10.16 -4.13 3.06
C VAL A 64 11.63 -3.81 2.83
N ALA A 65 12.16 -4.13 1.65
CA ALA A 65 13.58 -4.00 1.34
C ALA A 65 14.19 -2.61 1.63
N PRO A 66 13.56 -1.46 1.26
CA PRO A 66 14.13 -0.15 1.58
C PRO A 66 14.19 0.12 3.08
N LEU A 67 13.20 -0.35 3.87
CA LEU A 67 13.18 -0.19 5.32
C LEU A 67 14.30 -0.99 5.99
N LEU A 68 14.63 -2.17 5.47
CA LEU A 68 15.74 -2.98 5.98
C LEU A 68 17.10 -2.38 5.61
N ALA A 69 17.20 -1.74 4.44
CA ALA A 69 18.45 -1.14 3.97
C ALA A 69 18.80 0.19 4.67
N ASP A 70 17.79 0.98 5.07
CA ASP A 70 17.97 2.28 5.72
C ASP A 70 16.99 2.44 6.88
N THR A 71 17.53 2.42 8.12
CA THR A 71 16.74 2.59 9.34
C THR A 71 16.12 3.99 9.49
N GLY A 72 16.56 4.95 8.70
CA GLY A 72 16.02 6.31 8.65
C GLY A 72 14.78 6.46 7.77
N ILE A 73 14.34 5.40 7.04
CA ILE A 73 13.12 5.44 6.25
C ILE A 73 11.91 5.10 7.16
N PRO A 74 10.94 6.02 7.31
CA PRO A 74 9.74 5.80 8.10
C PRO A 74 8.73 4.87 7.44
N ALA A 75 8.51 5.02 6.13
CA ALA A 75 7.46 4.35 5.38
C ALA A 75 7.83 4.10 3.92
N THR A 76 7.27 3.05 3.35
CA THR A 76 7.36 2.73 1.93
C THR A 76 5.96 2.43 1.37
N VAL A 77 5.84 2.55 0.04
CA VAL A 77 4.63 2.21 -0.69
C VAL A 77 5.00 1.51 -2.01
N LEU A 78 4.27 0.46 -2.37
CA LEU A 78 4.45 -0.17 -3.68
C LEU A 78 3.97 0.76 -4.78
N ALA A 79 4.87 1.11 -5.70
CA ALA A 79 4.64 2.04 -6.79
C ALA A 79 4.73 1.31 -8.14
N MET A 80 3.58 0.84 -8.61
CA MET A 80 3.48 0.08 -9.87
C MET A 80 3.48 1.00 -11.08
N HIS A 81 4.19 0.62 -12.12
CA HIS A 81 4.25 1.37 -13.38
C HIS A 81 2.90 1.33 -14.12
N ILE A 82 2.47 2.46 -14.64
CA ILE A 82 1.28 2.61 -15.49
C ILE A 82 1.73 2.59 -16.94
N VAL A 83 1.15 1.69 -17.73
CA VAL A 83 1.47 1.51 -19.16
C VAL A 83 0.32 1.86 -20.08
N ASP A 84 -0.82 2.28 -19.53
CA ASP A 84 -2.01 2.58 -20.31
C ASP A 84 -2.68 3.89 -19.87
N GLU A 85 -3.28 4.61 -20.83
CA GLU A 85 -3.87 5.93 -20.61
C GLU A 85 -5.18 5.87 -19.81
N ASP A 86 -5.97 4.81 -19.97
CA ASP A 86 -7.26 4.68 -19.27
C ASP A 86 -6.99 4.50 -17.76
N LEU A 87 -5.99 3.68 -17.38
CA LEU A 87 -5.57 3.54 -16.02
C LEU A 87 -4.99 4.83 -15.44
N TRP A 88 -4.21 5.59 -16.24
CA TRP A 88 -3.67 6.88 -15.81
C TRP A 88 -4.78 7.92 -15.57
N ARG A 89 -5.84 7.90 -16.37
CA ARG A 89 -6.99 8.82 -16.25
C ARG A 89 -8.00 8.40 -15.21
N ASN A 90 -8.02 7.12 -14.83
CA ASN A 90 -9.00 6.58 -13.89
C ASN A 90 -8.85 7.24 -12.50
N PRO A 91 -9.89 7.92 -11.96
CA PRO A 91 -9.82 8.55 -10.64
C PRO A 91 -9.80 7.54 -9.47
N ASP A 92 -10.20 6.28 -9.70
CA ASP A 92 -10.13 5.24 -8.68
C ASP A 92 -8.69 4.74 -8.50
N THR A 93 -7.86 4.90 -9.51
CA THR A 93 -6.42 4.65 -9.44
C THR A 93 -5.71 5.86 -8.82
N VAL A 94 -5.08 5.70 -7.67
CA VAL A 94 -4.26 6.75 -7.04
C VAL A 94 -2.89 6.78 -7.69
N LYS A 95 -2.56 7.89 -8.36
CA LYS A 95 -1.23 8.14 -8.95
C LYS A 95 -0.31 8.79 -7.93
N LEU A 96 0.99 8.60 -8.11
CA LEU A 96 2.01 9.26 -7.32
C LEU A 96 3.14 9.80 -8.18
N ILE A 97 3.79 10.84 -7.70
CA ILE A 97 5.06 11.33 -8.21
C ILE A 97 6.12 11.24 -7.13
N SER A 98 7.34 10.90 -7.53
CA SER A 98 8.49 10.84 -6.65
C SER A 98 9.65 11.66 -7.21
N ASN A 99 10.57 12.04 -6.34
CA ASN A 99 11.84 12.62 -6.75
C ASN A 99 12.82 11.53 -7.24
N GLN A 100 14.01 11.93 -7.67
CA GLN A 100 15.04 11.01 -8.16
C GLN A 100 15.57 10.05 -7.07
N ALA A 101 15.40 10.39 -5.80
CA ALA A 101 15.75 9.54 -4.68
C ALA A 101 14.65 8.52 -4.34
N GLY A 102 13.54 8.53 -5.08
CA GLY A 102 12.40 7.67 -4.83
C GLY A 102 11.47 8.15 -3.70
N GLU A 103 11.66 9.37 -3.20
CA GLU A 103 10.79 9.92 -2.17
C GLU A 103 9.50 10.44 -2.79
N VAL A 104 8.36 10.07 -2.22
CA VAL A 104 7.04 10.52 -2.66
C VAL A 104 6.92 12.03 -2.42
N LEU A 105 6.53 12.76 -3.47
CA LEU A 105 6.32 14.20 -3.41
C LEU A 105 4.84 14.56 -3.33
N TYR A 106 3.98 13.74 -3.92
CA TYR A 106 2.54 13.96 -3.94
C TYR A 106 1.82 12.74 -4.47
N THR A 107 0.61 12.52 -3.98
CA THR A 107 -0.30 11.50 -4.48
C THR A 107 -1.64 12.13 -4.86
N SER A 108 -2.25 11.68 -5.96
CA SER A 108 -3.50 12.25 -6.47
C SER A 108 -4.31 11.26 -7.27
N ARG A 109 -5.63 11.45 -7.23
CA ARG A 109 -6.56 10.78 -8.15
C ARG A 109 -6.56 11.42 -9.53
N ALA A 110 -6.08 12.66 -9.66
CA ALA A 110 -5.86 13.29 -10.96
C ALA A 110 -4.79 12.55 -11.80
N PRO A 111 -4.82 12.68 -13.14
CA PRO A 111 -3.78 12.10 -13.99
C PRO A 111 -2.48 12.86 -13.86
N ILE A 112 -1.59 12.38 -13.01
CA ILE A 112 -0.23 12.90 -12.78
C ILE A 112 0.83 11.83 -13.08
N PRO A 113 2.08 12.25 -13.50
CA PRO A 113 2.47 13.62 -13.86
C PRO A 113 1.74 14.13 -15.10
N HIS A 114 1.65 15.46 -15.28
CA HIS A 114 1.00 16.05 -16.45
C HIS A 114 1.85 15.85 -17.72
N GLY A 115 1.31 15.14 -18.69
CA GLY A 115 1.90 15.03 -20.03
C GLY A 115 1.45 16.17 -20.94
N ARG A 116 2.37 16.98 -21.46
CA ARG A 116 2.03 18.09 -22.39
C ARG A 116 1.35 17.60 -23.65
N GLU A 117 1.73 16.43 -24.14
CA GLU A 117 1.23 15.80 -25.38
C GLU A 117 0.26 14.64 -25.09
N GLY A 118 -0.23 14.54 -23.83
CA GLY A 118 -1.04 13.43 -23.36
C GLY A 118 -0.21 12.36 -22.67
N PHE A 119 -0.81 11.17 -22.54
CA PHE A 119 -0.15 10.02 -21.94
C PHE A 119 0.91 9.43 -22.87
N SER A 120 2.03 9.03 -22.29
CA SER A 120 3.01 8.11 -22.89
C SER A 120 3.71 7.36 -21.76
N GLU A 121 4.28 6.19 -22.04
CA GLU A 121 5.06 5.43 -21.06
C GLU A 121 6.31 6.19 -20.59
N ASP A 122 6.84 7.11 -21.41
CA ASP A 122 7.97 7.98 -21.06
C ASP A 122 7.67 8.91 -19.86
N LEU A 123 6.38 9.15 -19.55
CA LEU A 123 5.98 9.85 -18.32
C LEU A 123 6.40 9.10 -17.06
N MET A 124 6.72 7.80 -17.17
CA MET A 124 7.04 6.95 -16.03
C MET A 124 6.00 7.06 -14.91
N ALA A 125 4.74 7.26 -15.30
CA ALA A 125 3.63 7.38 -14.35
C ALA A 125 3.51 6.12 -13.49
N ARG A 126 3.21 6.31 -12.21
CA ARG A 126 3.07 5.21 -11.25
C ARG A 126 1.77 5.32 -10.49
N ARG A 127 1.21 4.17 -10.12
CA ARG A 127 0.08 4.06 -9.20
C ARG A 127 0.50 3.44 -7.89
N ILE A 128 -0.19 3.80 -6.83
CA ILE A 128 -0.15 3.05 -5.59
C ILE A 128 -0.84 1.71 -5.84
N TYR A 129 -0.20 0.63 -5.38
CA TYR A 129 -0.81 -0.68 -5.26
C TYR A 129 -0.93 -1.00 -3.77
N GLY A 130 -2.07 -1.46 -3.29
CA GLY A 130 -2.51 -1.55 -1.89
C GLY A 130 -1.55 -2.20 -0.87
N ILE A 131 -0.25 -1.94 -0.99
CA ILE A 131 0.77 -2.41 -0.05
C ILE A 131 1.59 -1.24 0.47
N PHE A 132 1.61 -1.10 1.80
CA PHE A 132 2.42 -0.13 2.53
C PHE A 132 3.25 -0.86 3.56
N ALA A 133 4.45 -0.36 3.85
CA ALA A 133 5.21 -0.80 5.02
C ALA A 133 5.69 0.39 5.84
N PHE A 134 5.68 0.23 7.14
CA PHE A 134 6.08 1.26 8.10
C PHE A 134 6.97 0.68 9.19
N ARG A 135 7.85 1.49 9.76
CA ARG A 135 8.35 1.22 11.10
C ARG A 135 7.24 1.50 12.10
N TRP A 136 7.10 0.64 13.09
CA TRP A 136 6.00 0.72 14.06
C TRP A 136 5.85 2.10 14.69
N ARG A 137 6.95 2.71 15.16
CA ARG A 137 6.90 4.06 15.74
C ARG A 137 6.25 5.12 14.84
N HIS A 138 6.42 4.98 13.52
CA HIS A 138 5.84 5.92 12.55
C HIS A 138 4.40 5.56 12.18
N LEU A 139 4.05 4.28 12.12
CA LEU A 139 2.66 3.87 11.94
C LEU A 139 1.82 4.31 13.14
N ARG A 140 2.31 4.11 14.36
CA ARG A 140 1.64 4.59 15.58
C ARG A 140 1.45 6.10 15.54
N ALA A 141 2.49 6.88 15.25
CA ALA A 141 2.38 8.32 15.13
C ALA A 141 1.40 8.75 14.03
N PHE A 142 1.34 8.03 12.91
CA PHE A 142 0.38 8.26 11.83
C PHE A 142 -1.07 8.07 12.33
N THR A 143 -1.37 6.99 13.07
CA THR A 143 -2.73 6.73 13.56
C THR A 143 -3.17 7.65 14.70
N GLU A 144 -2.21 8.19 15.47
CA GLU A 144 -2.46 9.21 16.49
C GLU A 144 -2.68 10.62 15.90
N HIS A 145 -2.28 10.82 14.64
CA HIS A 145 -2.45 12.11 13.96
C HIS A 145 -3.85 12.22 13.34
N ALA A 146 -4.48 13.39 13.50
CA ALA A 146 -5.77 13.65 12.86
C ALA A 146 -5.65 13.62 11.33
N GLU A 147 -6.74 13.22 10.66
CA GLU A 147 -6.84 13.29 9.20
C GLU A 147 -6.51 14.70 8.70
N THR A 148 -5.74 14.76 7.62
CA THR A 148 -5.31 16.04 7.04
C THR A 148 -6.23 16.46 5.90
N ARG A 149 -6.20 17.77 5.58
CA ARG A 149 -7.04 18.29 4.50
C ARG A 149 -6.75 17.61 3.17
N LEU A 150 -5.48 17.45 2.84
CA LEU A 150 -5.09 16.89 1.54
C LEU A 150 -5.44 15.40 1.44
N GLU A 151 -5.28 14.67 2.53
CA GLU A 151 -5.73 13.27 2.62
C GLU A 151 -7.23 13.15 2.35
N LEU A 152 -8.04 14.01 2.97
CA LEU A 152 -9.50 13.98 2.81
C LEU A 152 -9.93 14.35 1.38
N GLU A 153 -9.34 15.39 0.79
CA GLU A 153 -9.67 15.84 -0.58
C GLU A 153 -9.30 14.79 -1.65
N GLU A 154 -8.13 14.19 -1.54
CA GLU A 154 -7.65 13.17 -2.49
C GLU A 154 -8.05 11.74 -2.08
N SER A 155 -8.61 11.56 -0.87
CA SER A 155 -8.93 10.25 -0.29
C SER A 155 -7.75 9.28 -0.38
N CYS A 156 -6.58 9.72 0.11
CA CYS A 156 -5.34 8.97 0.02
C CYS A 156 -4.47 9.16 1.27
N ASP A 157 -4.21 8.06 1.98
CA ASP A 157 -3.45 8.03 3.25
C ASP A 157 -2.01 8.55 3.10
N SER A 158 -1.38 8.38 1.92
CA SER A 158 -0.04 8.90 1.67
C SER A 158 0.07 10.41 1.82
N ASN A 159 -1.02 11.16 1.60
CA ASN A 159 -1.01 12.60 1.77
C ASN A 159 -0.91 13.00 3.25
N ARG A 160 -1.49 12.22 4.19
CA ARG A 160 -1.27 12.43 5.63
C ARG A 160 0.20 12.22 6.01
N ILE A 161 0.83 11.18 5.46
CA ILE A 161 2.26 10.90 5.69
C ILE A 161 3.11 12.11 5.28
N LEU A 162 2.80 12.71 4.12
CA LEU A 162 3.51 13.89 3.61
C LEU A 162 3.23 15.14 4.46
N ASP A 163 1.98 15.37 4.88
CA ASP A 163 1.61 16.49 5.75
C ASP A 163 2.26 16.39 7.13
N MET A 164 2.57 15.17 7.59
CA MET A 164 3.36 14.92 8.82
C MET A 164 4.88 15.10 8.62
N GLU A 165 5.31 15.49 7.42
CA GLU A 165 6.73 15.60 7.05
C GLU A 165 7.50 14.27 7.17
N PHE A 166 6.78 13.13 7.11
CA PHE A 166 7.42 11.82 7.07
C PHE A 166 7.89 11.51 5.65
N ARG A 167 9.12 11.04 5.56
CA ARG A 167 9.69 10.57 4.31
C ARG A 167 9.05 9.24 3.90
N GLN A 168 8.25 9.22 2.84
CA GLN A 168 7.75 7.99 2.24
C GLN A 168 8.57 7.70 0.97
N VAL A 169 9.08 6.47 0.85
CA VAL A 169 9.88 6.03 -0.30
C VAL A 169 9.09 5.04 -1.13
N ILE A 170 9.17 5.16 -2.44
CA ILE A 170 8.56 4.17 -3.34
C ILE A 170 9.36 2.86 -3.34
N ALA A 171 8.64 1.74 -3.36
CA ALA A 171 9.16 0.46 -3.86
C ALA A 171 8.68 0.33 -5.31
N PRO A 172 9.52 0.63 -6.31
CA PRO A 172 9.12 0.60 -7.71
C PRO A 172 8.87 -0.84 -8.15
N TYR A 173 7.73 -1.05 -8.80
CA TYR A 173 7.33 -2.36 -9.31
C TYR A 173 6.91 -2.25 -10.78
N PRO A 174 7.22 -3.25 -11.62
CA PRO A 174 6.80 -3.27 -13.02
C PRO A 174 5.28 -3.31 -13.10
N HIS A 175 4.75 -2.98 -14.28
CA HIS A 175 3.32 -3.16 -14.54
C HIS A 175 2.91 -4.63 -14.34
N LEU A 176 1.80 -4.81 -13.67
CA LEU A 176 1.10 -6.08 -13.57
C LEU A 176 -0.39 -5.82 -13.79
N ALA A 177 -1.00 -6.59 -14.66
CA ALA A 177 -2.46 -6.63 -14.75
C ALA A 177 -2.98 -7.25 -13.45
N SER A 178 -3.62 -6.45 -12.64
CA SER A 178 -4.19 -6.85 -11.35
C SER A 178 -5.53 -6.15 -11.17
N PHE A 179 -6.43 -6.81 -10.49
CA PHE A 179 -7.80 -6.36 -10.30
C PHE A 179 -8.12 -6.43 -8.82
N ALA A 180 -8.52 -5.29 -8.24
CA ALA A 180 -9.09 -5.25 -6.90
C ALA A 180 -10.51 -5.81 -6.91
N VAL A 181 -11.00 -6.25 -5.77
CA VAL A 181 -12.36 -6.76 -5.59
C VAL A 181 -13.16 -5.77 -4.76
N ASP A 182 -13.83 -4.84 -5.43
CA ASP A 182 -14.73 -3.86 -4.82
C ASP A 182 -16.21 -4.24 -4.98
N SER A 183 -16.52 -5.11 -5.95
CA SER A 183 -17.87 -5.55 -6.30
C SER A 183 -17.94 -7.07 -6.58
N PRO A 184 -19.14 -7.68 -6.56
CA PRO A 184 -19.28 -9.09 -6.96
C PRO A 184 -18.84 -9.39 -8.39
N GLU A 185 -18.94 -8.43 -9.29
CA GLU A 185 -18.53 -8.53 -10.68
C GLU A 185 -17.01 -8.65 -10.80
N ASP A 186 -16.26 -7.99 -9.92
CA ASP A 186 -14.79 -8.04 -9.89
C ASP A 186 -14.28 -9.42 -9.51
N VAL A 187 -15.02 -10.16 -8.67
CA VAL A 187 -14.67 -11.55 -8.33
C VAL A 187 -14.54 -12.41 -9.59
N VAL A 188 -15.51 -12.29 -10.50
CA VAL A 188 -15.50 -13.06 -11.76
C VAL A 188 -14.30 -12.67 -12.63
N LEU A 189 -13.98 -11.37 -12.68
CA LEU A 189 -12.85 -10.86 -13.43
C LEU A 189 -11.52 -11.36 -12.84
N VAL A 190 -11.37 -11.30 -11.53
CA VAL A 190 -10.19 -11.80 -10.81
C VAL A 190 -10.03 -13.30 -11.03
N GLU A 191 -11.09 -14.12 -10.85
CA GLU A 191 -11.02 -15.56 -11.06
C GLU A 191 -10.54 -15.93 -12.48
N GLN A 192 -10.99 -15.19 -13.49
CA GLN A 192 -10.56 -15.40 -14.88
C GLN A 192 -9.04 -15.14 -15.08
N HIS A 193 -8.49 -14.13 -14.39
CA HIS A 193 -7.08 -13.77 -14.54
C HIS A 193 -6.16 -14.58 -13.62
N MET A 194 -6.66 -15.03 -12.47
CA MET A 194 -5.88 -15.88 -11.55
C MET A 194 -5.51 -17.23 -12.15
N VAL A 195 -6.29 -17.75 -13.10
CA VAL A 195 -5.97 -19.02 -13.79
C VAL A 195 -4.61 -18.96 -14.49
N ASP A 196 -4.25 -17.79 -15.02
CA ASP A 196 -3.00 -17.56 -15.74
C ASP A 196 -1.91 -16.93 -14.83
N ASP A 197 -2.20 -16.67 -13.55
CA ASP A 197 -1.22 -16.14 -12.61
C ASP A 197 -0.17 -17.21 -12.26
N PRO A 198 1.14 -16.92 -12.42
CA PRO A 198 2.21 -17.91 -12.22
C PRO A 198 2.33 -18.40 -10.77
N VAL A 199 1.75 -17.69 -9.80
CA VAL A 199 1.74 -18.11 -8.38
C VAL A 199 0.44 -18.84 -7.99
N TRP A 200 -0.56 -18.86 -8.87
CA TRP A 200 -1.81 -19.59 -8.63
C TRP A 200 -1.55 -21.09 -8.45
N GLY A 201 -2.01 -21.63 -7.34
CA GLY A 201 -1.79 -23.05 -7.02
C GLY A 201 -0.40 -23.38 -6.45
N CYS A 202 0.43 -22.39 -6.17
CA CYS A 202 1.72 -22.60 -5.47
C CYS A 202 1.59 -22.69 -3.95
N TYR A 203 0.38 -22.49 -3.40
CA TYR A 203 0.06 -22.48 -1.96
C TYR A 203 -0.88 -23.62 -1.59
#